data_03e3565334dd6b19f27c888e5a9920a8
#
_entry.id   03e3565334dd6b19f27c888e5a9920a8
#
_cell.length_a   1.000
_cell.length_b   1.000
_cell.length_c   1.000
_cell.angle_alpha   90.00
_cell.angle_beta   90.00
_cell.angle_gamma   90.00
#
_symmetry.space_group_name_H-M   'P 1'
#
loop_
_entity.id
_entity.type
_entity.pdbx_description
1 polymer ?
#
loop_
_entity_poly.entity_id
_entity_poly.type
_entity_poly.pdbx_seq_one_letter_code
_entity_poly.pdbx_strand_id
1 'polypeptide(L)'
;MSAKFFIVATPIGNLSDITLRAIDVLKTVDFIACEDTRVTRVLAEKYGFGAKLFDCHKFNEKERSEKIISLIDEGKTVALVSDAGTPGISDPGSVLIKELREKDIEITSLPGACAVTTFLSQLPRNNEEYAFIGFIPRNKKQQEEILAKYKYTNCVFYESPNRLIETLENISLDRRIAVGRELTKMFEEIKIGTVQEIIEYYNKNTLKGEIVVMVYAQEQNDVSEEELKSKINILKEEGFSPKDISKIISKLYGENKNKIYKLVIE
;
A
#
# COMPACT_ATOMS: atom_id res chain seq x y z
N MET A 1 -3.75 -5.81 31.59
CA MET A 1 -3.62 -5.00 30.37
C MET A 1 -4.66 -3.89 30.49
N SER A 2 -4.23 -2.62 30.37
CA SER A 2 -5.13 -1.46 30.51
C SER A 2 -5.92 -1.16 29.23
N ALA A 3 -5.42 -1.59 28.06
CA ALA A 3 -6.06 -1.28 26.77
C ALA A 3 -7.47 -1.89 26.69
N LYS A 4 -8.43 -1.05 26.31
CA LYS A 4 -9.82 -1.42 26.15
C LYS A 4 -10.22 -1.58 24.67
N PHE A 5 -9.38 -1.14 23.75
CA PHE A 5 -9.59 -1.25 22.31
C PHE A 5 -8.41 -1.91 21.61
N PHE A 6 -8.70 -2.92 20.80
CA PHE A 6 -7.69 -3.70 20.09
C PHE A 6 -7.93 -3.65 18.58
N ILE A 7 -6.88 -3.36 17.81
CA ILE A 7 -6.88 -3.56 16.35
C ILE A 7 -6.26 -4.92 16.10
N VAL A 8 -7.01 -5.83 15.47
CA VAL A 8 -6.60 -7.22 15.31
C VAL A 8 -6.57 -7.58 13.83
N ALA A 9 -5.39 -7.89 13.32
CA ALA A 9 -5.23 -8.38 11.96
C ALA A 9 -5.81 -9.79 11.81
N THR A 10 -6.56 -10.01 10.73
CA THR A 10 -7.14 -11.29 10.34
C THR A 10 -6.39 -11.89 9.14
N PRO A 11 -6.50 -13.21 8.90
CA PRO A 11 -5.86 -13.85 7.76
C PRO A 11 -6.27 -13.24 6.40
N ILE A 12 -5.34 -13.18 5.47
CA ILE A 12 -5.58 -12.66 4.10
C ILE A 12 -5.92 -13.76 3.08
N GLY A 13 -6.06 -14.99 3.52
CA GLY A 13 -6.38 -16.12 2.64
C GLY A 13 -6.30 -17.47 3.34
N ASN A 14 -5.25 -17.69 4.13
CA ASN A 14 -5.10 -18.91 4.92
C ASN A 14 -5.46 -18.64 6.40
N LEU A 15 -6.51 -19.28 6.87
CA LEU A 15 -6.98 -19.09 8.27
C LEU A 15 -5.88 -19.39 9.30
N SER A 16 -4.88 -20.20 8.97
CA SER A 16 -3.78 -20.54 9.89
C SER A 16 -2.76 -19.41 10.08
N ASP A 17 -2.84 -18.33 9.31
CA ASP A 17 -1.95 -17.16 9.44
C ASP A 17 -2.38 -16.19 10.56
N ILE A 18 -3.44 -16.52 11.31
CA ILE A 18 -3.80 -15.76 12.50
C ILE A 18 -2.77 -15.99 13.62
N THR A 19 -2.40 -14.93 14.32
CA THR A 19 -1.46 -15.07 15.43
C THR A 19 -2.13 -15.64 16.68
N LEU A 20 -1.36 -16.36 17.51
CA LEU A 20 -1.85 -16.86 18.81
C LEU A 20 -2.40 -15.73 19.68
N ARG A 21 -1.68 -14.59 19.73
CA ARG A 21 -2.12 -13.42 20.48
C ARG A 21 -3.44 -12.82 19.97
N ALA A 22 -3.67 -12.85 18.64
CA ALA A 22 -4.94 -12.44 18.07
C ALA A 22 -6.08 -13.34 18.52
N ILE A 23 -5.88 -14.66 18.50
CA ILE A 23 -6.87 -15.64 19.00
C ILE A 23 -7.18 -15.38 20.47
N ASP A 24 -6.17 -15.19 21.32
CA ASP A 24 -6.35 -14.96 22.75
C ASP A 24 -7.14 -13.67 23.03
N VAL A 25 -6.82 -12.59 22.33
CA VAL A 25 -7.55 -11.32 22.45
C VAL A 25 -8.99 -11.48 21.98
N LEU A 26 -9.25 -12.09 20.81
CA LEU A 26 -10.59 -12.29 20.26
C LEU A 26 -11.46 -13.21 21.12
N LYS A 27 -10.86 -14.11 21.91
CA LYS A 27 -11.55 -14.95 22.90
C LYS A 27 -11.93 -14.20 24.17
N THR A 28 -11.23 -13.14 24.51
CA THR A 28 -11.37 -12.46 25.81
C THR A 28 -12.13 -11.14 25.75
N VAL A 29 -12.22 -10.49 24.57
CA VAL A 29 -12.95 -9.23 24.42
C VAL A 29 -14.47 -9.45 24.53
N ASP A 30 -15.19 -8.43 25.01
CA ASP A 30 -16.66 -8.46 25.11
C ASP A 30 -17.33 -8.33 23.74
N PHE A 31 -16.73 -7.51 22.85
CA PHE A 31 -17.29 -7.18 21.54
C PHE A 31 -16.24 -7.22 20.44
N ILE A 32 -16.67 -7.59 19.23
CA ILE A 32 -15.87 -7.48 18.02
C ILE A 32 -16.64 -6.65 17.00
N ALA A 33 -16.08 -5.49 16.65
CA ALA A 33 -16.50 -4.68 15.52
C ALA A 33 -15.82 -5.23 14.24
N CYS A 34 -16.59 -5.55 13.21
CA CYS A 34 -16.10 -6.20 12.00
C CYS A 34 -16.77 -5.63 10.74
N GLU A 35 -16.09 -5.69 9.60
CA GLU A 35 -16.62 -5.18 8.35
C GLU A 35 -17.84 -5.99 7.89
N ASP A 36 -17.71 -7.33 7.84
CA ASP A 36 -18.82 -8.26 7.60
C ASP A 36 -18.87 -9.34 8.70
N THR A 37 -19.98 -9.34 9.45
CA THR A 37 -20.19 -10.31 10.54
C THR A 37 -20.23 -11.76 10.05
N ARG A 38 -20.56 -12.01 8.79
CA ARG A 38 -20.60 -13.36 8.20
C ARG A 38 -19.18 -13.90 8.02
N VAL A 39 -18.26 -13.08 7.55
CA VAL A 39 -16.86 -13.43 7.37
C VAL A 39 -16.20 -13.69 8.73
N THR A 40 -16.38 -12.75 9.66
CA THR A 40 -15.81 -12.88 11.02
C THR A 40 -16.38 -14.10 11.77
N ARG A 41 -17.63 -14.50 11.51
CA ARG A 41 -18.25 -15.68 12.13
C ARG A 41 -17.51 -16.98 11.77
N VAL A 42 -17.06 -17.12 10.52
CA VAL A 42 -16.25 -18.28 10.08
C VAL A 42 -14.99 -18.41 10.92
N LEU A 43 -14.34 -17.28 11.18
CA LEU A 43 -13.13 -17.23 12.01
C LEU A 43 -13.47 -17.55 13.48
N ALA A 44 -14.57 -17.00 13.98
CA ALA A 44 -15.06 -17.24 15.34
C ALA A 44 -15.39 -18.72 15.60
N GLU A 45 -16.05 -19.37 14.67
CA GLU A 45 -16.37 -20.80 14.74
C GLU A 45 -15.11 -21.66 14.73
N LYS A 46 -14.14 -21.34 13.85
CA LYS A 46 -12.89 -22.11 13.76
C LYS A 46 -12.06 -22.03 15.03
N TYR A 47 -11.96 -20.87 15.66
CA TYR A 47 -11.07 -20.63 16.81
C TYR A 47 -11.79 -20.53 18.16
N GLY A 48 -13.11 -20.57 18.18
CA GLY A 48 -13.91 -20.62 19.39
C GLY A 48 -13.96 -19.30 20.15
N PHE A 49 -14.20 -18.15 19.48
CA PHE A 49 -14.51 -16.91 20.21
C PHE A 49 -16.02 -16.71 20.32
N GLY A 50 -16.43 -16.25 21.53
CA GLY A 50 -17.83 -16.03 21.88
C GLY A 50 -18.24 -14.56 21.98
N ALA A 51 -17.39 -13.62 21.60
CA ALA A 51 -17.64 -12.18 21.65
C ALA A 51 -18.85 -11.78 20.78
N LYS A 52 -19.58 -10.75 21.18
CA LYS A 52 -20.70 -10.23 20.40
C LYS A 52 -20.20 -9.49 19.17
N LEU A 53 -20.58 -9.96 17.98
CA LEU A 53 -20.21 -9.34 16.71
C LEU A 53 -21.18 -8.21 16.36
N PHE A 54 -20.67 -7.12 15.83
CA PHE A 54 -21.47 -6.08 15.17
C PHE A 54 -20.71 -5.46 13.99
N ASP A 55 -21.48 -4.98 13.02
CA ASP A 55 -20.94 -4.38 11.81
C ASP A 55 -20.29 -3.02 12.07
N CYS A 56 -19.12 -2.79 11.48
CA CYS A 56 -18.41 -1.51 11.44
C CYS A 56 -17.70 -1.40 10.10
N HIS A 57 -18.30 -0.70 9.16
CA HIS A 57 -17.83 -0.55 7.79
C HIS A 57 -17.80 0.94 7.39
N LYS A 58 -17.21 1.25 6.25
CA LYS A 58 -16.98 2.62 5.78
C LYS A 58 -18.19 3.55 5.85
N PHE A 59 -19.40 3.03 5.70
CA PHE A 59 -20.62 3.84 5.64
C PHE A 59 -21.27 4.10 7.02
N ASN A 60 -20.90 3.35 8.07
CA ASN A 60 -21.46 3.52 9.41
C ASN A 60 -20.37 3.79 10.47
N GLU A 61 -19.11 3.92 10.08
CA GLU A 61 -17.95 4.03 10.97
C GLU A 61 -18.15 5.12 12.04
N LYS A 62 -18.66 6.29 11.66
CA LYS A 62 -18.92 7.39 12.61
C LYS A 62 -19.95 7.02 13.67
N GLU A 63 -21.09 6.46 13.29
CA GLU A 63 -22.13 6.00 14.25
C GLU A 63 -21.59 4.89 15.16
N ARG A 64 -20.79 3.99 14.60
CA ARG A 64 -20.17 2.90 15.35
C ARG A 64 -19.08 3.38 16.30
N SER A 65 -18.38 4.47 16.00
CA SER A 65 -17.43 5.11 16.92
C SER A 65 -18.10 5.50 18.22
N GLU A 66 -19.24 6.17 18.16
CA GLU A 66 -20.01 6.59 19.34
C GLU A 66 -20.43 5.38 20.20
N LYS A 67 -20.92 4.32 19.56
CA LYS A 67 -21.26 3.05 20.23
C LYS A 67 -20.06 2.41 20.90
N ILE A 68 -18.91 2.35 20.22
CA ILE A 68 -17.68 1.75 20.74
C ILE A 68 -17.18 2.54 21.94
N ILE A 69 -17.21 3.89 21.87
CA ILE A 69 -16.83 4.77 22.99
C ILE A 69 -17.72 4.49 24.20
N SER A 70 -19.05 4.43 24.02
CA SER A 70 -19.99 4.10 25.11
C SER A 70 -19.69 2.76 25.76
N LEU A 71 -19.41 1.72 24.97
CA LEU A 71 -19.03 0.41 25.50
C LEU A 71 -17.73 0.46 26.32
N ILE A 72 -16.75 1.23 25.86
CA ILE A 72 -15.47 1.40 26.57
C ILE A 72 -15.68 2.16 27.90
N ASP A 73 -16.52 3.19 27.90
CA ASP A 73 -16.89 3.93 29.11
C ASP A 73 -17.63 3.07 30.12
N GLU A 74 -18.43 2.09 29.66
CA GLU A 74 -19.05 1.05 30.49
C GLU A 74 -18.05 -0.02 31.00
N GLY A 75 -16.74 0.12 30.69
CA GLY A 75 -15.70 -0.81 31.11
C GLY A 75 -15.55 -2.04 30.23
N LYS A 76 -16.20 -2.07 29.06
CA LYS A 76 -16.10 -3.18 28.10
C LYS A 76 -14.85 -3.10 27.25
N THR A 77 -14.44 -4.23 26.71
CA THR A 77 -13.33 -4.38 25.79
C THR A 77 -13.85 -4.64 24.37
N VAL A 78 -13.26 -3.97 23.39
CA VAL A 78 -13.68 -4.07 21.99
C VAL A 78 -12.48 -4.37 21.09
N ALA A 79 -12.63 -5.32 20.16
CA ALA A 79 -11.68 -5.54 19.08
C ALA A 79 -12.27 -5.04 17.75
N LEU A 80 -11.44 -4.43 16.91
CA LEU A 80 -11.72 -4.13 15.51
C LEU A 80 -11.00 -5.14 14.63
N VAL A 81 -11.74 -5.78 13.72
CA VAL A 81 -11.21 -6.65 12.67
C VAL A 81 -11.71 -6.20 11.31
N SER A 82 -10.94 -6.42 10.24
CA SER A 82 -11.38 -6.36 8.84
C SER A 82 -11.68 -7.75 8.31
N ASP A 83 -12.28 -7.86 7.15
CA ASP A 83 -12.56 -9.13 6.49
C ASP A 83 -11.27 -9.89 6.17
N ALA A 84 -10.19 -9.16 5.83
CA ALA A 84 -8.87 -9.72 5.57
C ALA A 84 -7.76 -8.71 5.90
N GLY A 85 -6.69 -9.13 6.56
CA GLY A 85 -5.54 -8.29 6.85
C GLY A 85 -5.67 -7.38 8.06
N THR A 86 -4.97 -6.27 8.04
CA THR A 86 -4.87 -5.32 9.16
C THR A 86 -5.87 -4.19 9.00
N PRO A 87 -6.83 -4.01 9.93
CA PRO A 87 -7.81 -2.92 9.88
C PRO A 87 -7.15 -1.54 9.73
N GLY A 88 -7.76 -0.64 8.95
CA GLY A 88 -7.25 0.70 8.69
C GLY A 88 -6.15 0.79 7.61
N ILE A 89 -5.71 -0.33 7.06
CA ILE A 89 -4.76 -0.38 5.93
C ILE A 89 -5.53 -0.72 4.65
N SER A 90 -6.07 0.29 3.99
CA SER A 90 -7.04 0.21 2.86
C SER A 90 -8.42 -0.33 3.23
N ASP A 91 -8.68 -0.54 4.50
CA ASP A 91 -9.92 -1.01 5.11
C ASP A 91 -10.55 0.06 6.01
N PRO A 92 -11.81 -0.09 6.43
CA PRO A 92 -12.41 0.74 7.46
C PRO A 92 -11.60 0.75 8.77
N GLY A 93 -11.72 1.85 9.54
CA GLY A 93 -11.09 1.98 10.86
C GLY A 93 -10.40 3.30 11.11
N SER A 94 -10.04 4.05 10.07
CA SER A 94 -9.27 5.28 10.22
C SER A 94 -10.05 6.39 10.94
N VAL A 95 -11.34 6.55 10.67
CA VAL A 95 -12.22 7.51 11.33
C VAL A 95 -12.43 7.12 12.79
N LEU A 96 -12.74 5.86 13.03
CA LEU A 96 -12.88 5.30 14.38
C LEU A 96 -11.60 5.51 15.22
N ILE A 97 -10.44 5.14 14.68
CA ILE A 97 -9.15 5.29 15.37
C ILE A 97 -8.90 6.76 15.74
N LYS A 98 -9.21 7.70 14.83
CA LYS A 98 -9.09 9.13 15.07
C LYS A 98 -9.96 9.56 16.26
N GLU A 99 -11.24 9.21 16.25
CA GLU A 99 -12.18 9.59 17.32
C GLU A 99 -11.80 9.00 18.70
N LEU A 100 -11.34 7.74 18.72
CA LEU A 100 -10.85 7.10 19.94
C LEU A 100 -9.59 7.81 20.49
N ARG A 101 -8.66 8.22 19.61
CA ARG A 101 -7.46 8.99 20.01
C ARG A 101 -7.79 10.37 20.52
N GLU A 102 -8.76 11.05 19.93
CA GLU A 102 -9.24 12.37 20.40
C GLU A 102 -9.87 12.30 21.80
N LYS A 103 -10.27 11.12 22.26
CA LYS A 103 -10.80 10.86 23.60
C LYS A 103 -9.79 10.18 24.54
N ASP A 104 -8.51 10.18 24.19
CA ASP A 104 -7.42 9.56 24.96
C ASP A 104 -7.66 8.06 25.30
N ILE A 105 -8.43 7.37 24.46
CA ILE A 105 -8.66 5.92 24.63
C ILE A 105 -7.39 5.18 24.20
N GLU A 106 -6.91 4.31 25.09
CA GLU A 106 -5.75 3.47 24.81
C GLU A 106 -6.07 2.41 23.75
N ILE A 107 -5.31 2.43 22.65
CA ILE A 107 -5.44 1.51 21.51
C ILE A 107 -4.21 0.61 21.45
N THR A 108 -4.42 -0.70 21.43
CA THR A 108 -3.38 -1.68 21.15
C THR A 108 -3.60 -2.31 19.78
N SER A 109 -2.63 -2.18 18.86
CA SER A 109 -2.63 -2.91 17.60
C SER A 109 -1.80 -4.18 17.71
N LEU A 110 -2.36 -5.29 17.25
CA LEU A 110 -1.67 -6.58 17.21
C LEU A 110 -1.02 -6.77 15.84
N PRO A 111 0.29 -7.04 15.76
CA PRO A 111 0.93 -7.41 14.50
C PRO A 111 0.26 -8.65 13.90
N GLY A 112 0.14 -8.67 12.58
CA GLY A 112 -0.45 -9.82 11.90
C GLY A 112 -0.39 -9.71 10.38
N ALA A 113 -1.23 -10.47 9.70
CA ALA A 113 -1.24 -10.60 8.26
C ALA A 113 -1.50 -9.25 7.55
N CYS A 114 -0.72 -9.01 6.51
CA CYS A 114 -0.87 -7.85 5.63
C CYS A 114 -0.37 -8.22 4.23
N ALA A 115 -1.22 -8.07 3.22
CA ALA A 115 -0.88 -8.46 1.85
C ALA A 115 0.34 -7.72 1.30
N VAL A 116 0.52 -6.44 1.65
CA VAL A 116 1.67 -5.62 1.21
C VAL A 116 2.99 -6.21 1.71
N THR A 117 3.09 -6.49 3.01
CA THR A 117 4.33 -7.03 3.60
C THR A 117 4.59 -8.47 3.14
N THR A 118 3.55 -9.29 3.04
CA THR A 118 3.63 -10.66 2.51
C THR A 118 4.12 -10.67 1.07
N PHE A 119 3.63 -9.76 0.23
CA PHE A 119 4.07 -9.61 -1.15
C PHE A 119 5.52 -9.12 -1.24
N LEU A 120 5.83 -8.01 -0.56
CA LEU A 120 7.16 -7.39 -0.63
C LEU A 120 8.28 -8.31 -0.12
N SER A 121 8.00 -9.17 0.85
CA SER A 121 9.00 -10.12 1.38
C SER A 121 9.43 -11.19 0.36
N GLN A 122 8.66 -11.40 -0.70
CA GLN A 122 8.94 -12.37 -1.76
C GLN A 122 9.61 -11.74 -3.01
N LEU A 123 9.82 -10.42 -3.02
CA LEU A 123 10.30 -9.73 -4.22
C LEU A 123 11.79 -9.37 -4.12
N PRO A 124 12.58 -9.62 -5.19
CA PRO A 124 13.92 -9.06 -5.29
C PRO A 124 13.81 -7.54 -5.47
N ARG A 125 14.48 -6.77 -4.62
CA ARG A 125 14.49 -5.29 -4.67
C ARG A 125 15.91 -4.79 -4.49
N ASN A 126 16.33 -3.86 -5.37
CA ASN A 126 17.60 -3.16 -5.22
C ASN A 126 17.47 -1.93 -4.31
N ASN A 127 16.25 -1.38 -4.20
CA ASN A 127 15.91 -0.25 -3.32
C ASN A 127 14.94 -0.74 -2.24
N GLU A 128 15.29 -0.51 -0.98
CA GLU A 128 14.48 -0.84 0.19
C GLU A 128 13.25 0.07 0.33
N GLU A 129 13.32 1.31 -0.20
CA GLU A 129 12.20 2.25 -0.12
C GLU A 129 11.01 1.80 -0.96
N TYR A 130 9.82 1.94 -0.37
CA TYR A 130 8.57 1.73 -1.08
C TYR A 130 7.48 2.70 -0.59
N ALA A 131 6.56 3.03 -1.48
CA ALA A 131 5.35 3.77 -1.18
C ALA A 131 4.14 2.86 -1.43
N PHE A 132 3.35 2.60 -0.38
CA PHE A 132 2.06 1.95 -0.53
C PHE A 132 0.97 3.01 -0.62
N ILE A 133 0.17 2.95 -1.69
CA ILE A 133 -0.83 3.98 -2.01
C ILE A 133 -2.28 3.49 -1.87
N GLY A 134 -2.50 2.29 -1.32
CA GLY A 134 -3.82 1.68 -1.26
C GLY A 134 -4.30 1.21 -2.64
N PHE A 135 -5.59 1.35 -2.94
CA PHE A 135 -6.10 1.08 -4.28
C PHE A 135 -5.73 2.19 -5.24
N ILE A 136 -5.19 1.82 -6.41
CA ILE A 136 -4.87 2.82 -7.44
C ILE A 136 -6.16 3.47 -7.98
N PRO A 137 -6.21 4.80 -8.20
CA PRO A 137 -7.39 5.49 -8.72
C PRO A 137 -7.87 4.91 -10.05
N ARG A 138 -9.17 5.08 -10.35
CA ARG A 138 -9.73 4.69 -11.66
C ARG A 138 -9.36 5.67 -12.78
N ASN A 139 -9.16 6.93 -12.43
CA ASN A 139 -8.88 7.99 -13.39
C ASN A 139 -7.44 7.88 -13.91
N LYS A 140 -7.28 7.75 -15.22
CA LYS A 140 -5.97 7.60 -15.89
C LYS A 140 -4.99 8.72 -15.53
N LYS A 141 -5.43 9.98 -15.55
CA LYS A 141 -4.56 11.13 -15.22
C LYS A 141 -4.03 11.06 -13.78
N GLN A 142 -4.88 10.66 -12.83
CA GLN A 142 -4.45 10.46 -11.44
C GLN A 142 -3.45 9.29 -11.31
N GLN A 143 -3.62 8.22 -12.09
CA GLN A 143 -2.65 7.12 -12.15
C GLN A 143 -1.30 7.62 -12.65
N GLU A 144 -1.28 8.35 -13.77
CA GLU A 144 -0.07 8.94 -14.35
C GLU A 144 0.64 9.89 -13.36
N GLU A 145 -0.11 10.76 -12.67
CA GLU A 145 0.42 11.67 -11.64
C GLU A 145 1.06 10.90 -10.47
N ILE A 146 0.42 9.83 -9.97
CA ILE A 146 0.95 8.98 -8.90
C ILE A 146 2.21 8.25 -9.36
N LEU A 147 2.18 7.63 -10.53
CA LEU A 147 3.32 6.89 -11.08
C LEU A 147 4.52 7.80 -11.36
N ALA A 148 4.26 9.03 -11.81
CA ALA A 148 5.30 10.03 -11.97
C ALA A 148 5.89 10.49 -10.63
N LYS A 149 5.04 10.70 -9.61
CA LYS A 149 5.46 11.07 -8.25
C LYS A 149 6.40 10.03 -7.64
N TYR A 150 6.10 8.75 -7.82
CA TYR A 150 6.88 7.64 -7.27
C TYR A 150 7.82 6.99 -8.29
N LYS A 151 8.27 7.76 -9.30
CA LYS A 151 9.13 7.25 -10.37
C LYS A 151 10.41 6.57 -9.85
N TYR A 152 11.00 7.11 -8.80
CA TYR A 152 12.26 6.66 -8.20
C TYR A 152 12.07 5.90 -6.86
N THR A 153 10.82 5.51 -6.55
CA THR A 153 10.47 4.73 -5.37
C THR A 153 9.63 3.54 -5.82
N ASN A 154 9.82 2.36 -5.22
CA ASN A 154 8.95 1.22 -5.49
C ASN A 154 7.51 1.59 -5.12
N CYS A 155 6.60 1.61 -6.10
CA CYS A 155 5.21 2.00 -5.89
C CYS A 155 4.33 0.75 -5.78
N VAL A 156 3.71 0.55 -4.62
CA VAL A 156 2.85 -0.62 -4.33
C VAL A 156 1.40 -0.21 -4.24
N PHE A 157 0.51 -0.95 -4.88
CA PHE A 157 -0.93 -0.68 -4.83
C PHE A 157 -1.78 -1.95 -4.98
N TYR A 158 -3.01 -1.86 -4.53
CA TYR A 158 -4.03 -2.88 -4.81
C TYR A 158 -4.77 -2.57 -6.10
N GLU A 159 -5.13 -3.62 -6.82
CA GLU A 159 -5.96 -3.52 -8.01
C GLU A 159 -6.94 -4.68 -8.11
N SER A 160 -8.07 -4.44 -8.76
CA SER A 160 -9.02 -5.51 -9.08
C SER A 160 -8.60 -6.28 -10.34
N PRO A 161 -8.90 -7.60 -10.44
CA PRO A 161 -8.55 -8.37 -11.63
C PRO A 161 -9.17 -7.80 -12.90
N ASN A 162 -10.38 -7.27 -12.82
CA ASN A 162 -11.09 -6.71 -13.97
C ASN A 162 -10.44 -5.44 -14.54
N ARG A 163 -9.59 -4.77 -13.78
CA ARG A 163 -8.95 -3.50 -14.16
C ARG A 163 -7.45 -3.63 -14.39
N LEU A 164 -6.84 -4.75 -13.97
CA LEU A 164 -5.38 -4.88 -13.98
C LEU A 164 -4.80 -4.54 -15.35
N ILE A 165 -5.31 -5.14 -16.43
CA ILE A 165 -4.77 -4.92 -17.79
C ILE A 165 -4.87 -3.44 -18.17
N GLU A 166 -6.05 -2.82 -18.02
CA GLU A 166 -6.25 -1.40 -18.30
C GLU A 166 -5.31 -0.50 -17.49
N THR A 167 -5.09 -0.84 -16.21
CA THR A 167 -4.16 -0.11 -15.35
C THR A 167 -2.71 -0.27 -15.80
N LEU A 168 -2.31 -1.48 -16.21
CA LEU A 168 -0.97 -1.75 -16.71
C LEU A 168 -0.69 -1.05 -18.06
N GLU A 169 -1.67 -0.92 -18.94
CA GLU A 169 -1.55 -0.18 -20.21
C GLU A 169 -1.27 1.33 -20.01
N ASN A 170 -1.51 1.87 -18.82
CA ASN A 170 -1.15 3.25 -18.48
C ASN A 170 0.29 3.38 -17.95
N ILE A 171 1.04 2.28 -17.87
CA ILE A 171 2.45 2.24 -17.45
C ILE A 171 3.30 1.97 -18.69
N SER A 172 4.49 2.57 -18.77
CA SER A 172 5.42 2.28 -19.88
C SER A 172 5.70 0.77 -19.98
N LEU A 173 5.62 0.22 -21.19
CA LEU A 173 5.65 -1.23 -21.44
C LEU A 173 6.96 -1.92 -21.02
N ASP A 174 8.06 -1.17 -20.99
CA ASP A 174 9.39 -1.61 -20.57
C ASP A 174 9.62 -1.53 -19.07
N ARG A 175 8.71 -0.88 -18.31
CA ARG A 175 8.82 -0.79 -16.85
C ARG A 175 8.74 -2.19 -16.23
N ARG A 176 9.66 -2.45 -15.29
CA ARG A 176 9.62 -3.67 -14.49
C ARG A 176 8.54 -3.57 -13.44
N ILE A 177 7.74 -4.61 -13.31
CA ILE A 177 6.67 -4.74 -12.32
C ILE A 177 6.67 -6.12 -11.69
N ALA A 178 6.02 -6.21 -10.55
CA ALA A 178 5.64 -7.49 -9.94
C ALA A 178 4.13 -7.46 -9.68
N VAL A 179 3.49 -8.60 -9.90
CA VAL A 179 2.06 -8.81 -9.61
C VAL A 179 1.93 -10.03 -8.70
N GLY A 180 1.39 -9.82 -7.50
CA GLY A 180 1.00 -10.88 -6.57
C GLY A 180 -0.51 -11.11 -6.65
N ARG A 181 -0.92 -12.35 -6.76
CA ARG A 181 -2.33 -12.74 -6.85
C ARG A 181 -2.62 -13.83 -5.85
N GLU A 182 -3.78 -13.74 -5.16
CA GLU A 182 -4.29 -14.76 -4.24
C GLU A 182 -3.26 -15.20 -3.19
N LEU A 183 -2.53 -14.23 -2.61
CA LEU A 183 -1.49 -14.49 -1.60
C LEU A 183 -2.02 -15.33 -0.44
N THR A 184 -1.24 -16.29 0.01
CA THR A 184 -1.53 -17.30 1.05
C THR A 184 -2.64 -18.31 0.72
N LYS A 185 -3.28 -18.18 -0.46
CA LYS A 185 -4.35 -19.08 -0.92
C LYS A 185 -3.79 -20.19 -1.82
N MET A 186 -4.65 -21.18 -2.13
CA MET A 186 -4.27 -22.33 -2.96
C MET A 186 -3.71 -21.94 -4.34
N PHE A 187 -4.15 -20.82 -4.90
CA PHE A 187 -3.73 -20.32 -6.21
C PHE A 187 -2.83 -19.08 -6.10
N GLU A 188 -2.03 -19.02 -5.04
CA GLU A 188 -1.03 -17.97 -4.90
C GLU A 188 -0.09 -17.97 -6.10
N GLU A 189 0.11 -16.78 -6.65
CA GLU A 189 0.99 -16.56 -7.78
C GLU A 189 1.71 -15.23 -7.66
N ILE A 190 3.02 -15.24 -7.96
CA ILE A 190 3.81 -14.02 -8.14
C ILE A 190 4.44 -14.04 -9.53
N LYS A 191 4.20 -12.99 -10.29
CA LYS A 191 4.80 -12.76 -11.60
C LYS A 191 5.65 -11.50 -11.57
N ILE A 192 6.87 -11.60 -12.08
CA ILE A 192 7.81 -10.48 -12.17
C ILE A 192 8.29 -10.40 -13.61
N GLY A 193 8.24 -9.23 -14.20
CA GLY A 193 8.66 -9.00 -15.59
C GLY A 193 8.45 -7.55 -16.00
N THR A 194 8.55 -7.28 -17.28
CA THR A 194 8.12 -6.02 -17.87
C THR A 194 6.59 -5.95 -17.88
N VAL A 195 6.05 -4.74 -17.99
CA VAL A 195 4.60 -4.54 -18.15
C VAL A 195 4.06 -5.33 -19.34
N GLN A 196 4.80 -5.32 -20.46
CA GLN A 196 4.42 -6.06 -21.67
C GLN A 196 4.31 -7.57 -21.39
N GLU A 197 5.34 -8.18 -20.79
CA GLU A 197 5.34 -9.62 -20.47
C GLU A 197 4.20 -10.01 -19.54
N ILE A 198 3.88 -9.16 -18.56
CA ILE A 198 2.78 -9.41 -17.61
C ILE A 198 1.42 -9.30 -18.28
N ILE A 199 1.21 -8.30 -19.16
CA ILE A 199 -0.02 -8.18 -19.95
C ILE A 199 -0.20 -9.40 -20.86
N GLU A 200 0.85 -9.83 -21.57
CA GLU A 200 0.81 -11.00 -22.43
C GLU A 200 0.50 -12.29 -21.65
N TYR A 201 1.05 -12.42 -20.44
CA TYR A 201 0.76 -13.53 -19.57
C TYR A 201 -0.71 -13.59 -19.15
N TYR A 202 -1.27 -12.48 -18.63
CA TYR A 202 -2.65 -12.46 -18.13
C TYR A 202 -3.69 -12.43 -19.24
N ASN A 203 -3.36 -12.05 -20.47
CA ASN A 203 -4.24 -12.22 -21.62
C ASN A 203 -4.45 -13.71 -22.01
N LYS A 204 -3.53 -14.57 -21.61
CA LYS A 204 -3.58 -16.02 -21.89
C LYS A 204 -4.03 -16.86 -20.69
N ASN A 205 -4.08 -16.26 -19.49
CA ASN A 205 -4.34 -16.97 -18.24
C ASN A 205 -5.50 -16.35 -17.47
N THR A 206 -6.12 -17.13 -16.60
CA THR A 206 -7.25 -16.67 -15.79
C THR A 206 -6.79 -15.60 -14.80
N LEU A 207 -7.43 -14.45 -14.85
CA LEU A 207 -7.19 -13.33 -13.95
C LEU A 207 -8.40 -13.16 -13.01
N LYS A 208 -8.31 -13.73 -11.81
CA LYS A 208 -9.35 -13.68 -10.76
C LYS A 208 -8.69 -13.55 -9.38
N GLY A 209 -9.46 -13.09 -8.41
CA GLY A 209 -9.04 -12.99 -7.01
C GLY A 209 -8.49 -11.62 -6.64
N GLU A 210 -7.71 -11.55 -5.59
CA GLU A 210 -7.14 -10.30 -5.05
C GLU A 210 -5.73 -10.09 -5.59
N ILE A 211 -5.43 -8.84 -5.94
CA ILE A 211 -4.19 -8.49 -6.63
C ILE A 211 -3.48 -7.35 -5.91
N VAL A 212 -2.19 -7.53 -5.73
CA VAL A 212 -1.25 -6.48 -5.34
C VAL A 212 -0.20 -6.30 -6.44
N VAL A 213 0.13 -5.07 -6.77
CA VAL A 213 1.08 -4.72 -7.83
C VAL A 213 2.20 -3.87 -7.22
N MET A 214 3.43 -4.10 -7.65
CA MET A 214 4.54 -3.20 -7.42
C MET A 214 5.14 -2.77 -8.76
N VAL A 215 5.23 -1.47 -8.97
CA VAL A 215 6.04 -0.87 -10.04
C VAL A 215 7.40 -0.55 -9.45
N TYR A 216 8.44 -1.19 -9.98
CA TYR A 216 9.80 -0.99 -9.48
C TYR A 216 10.26 0.45 -9.70
N ALA A 217 11.04 0.97 -8.75
CA ALA A 217 11.74 2.24 -8.92
C ALA A 217 12.56 2.22 -10.20
N GLN A 218 12.57 3.33 -10.94
CA GLN A 218 13.59 3.53 -11.96
C GLN A 218 14.90 3.88 -11.27
N GLU A 219 16.00 3.42 -11.83
CA GLU A 219 17.29 3.93 -11.41
C GLU A 219 17.31 5.44 -11.63
N GLN A 220 17.66 6.19 -10.60
CA GLN A 220 18.13 7.55 -10.85
C GLN A 220 19.43 7.34 -11.62
N ASN A 221 19.38 7.55 -12.92
CA ASN A 221 20.62 7.77 -13.64
C ASN A 221 21.16 9.06 -13.04
N ASP A 222 22.07 8.95 -12.07
CA ASP A 222 22.97 10.04 -11.75
C ASP A 222 23.68 10.33 -13.07
N VAL A 223 23.23 11.41 -13.72
CA VAL A 223 23.84 11.84 -14.98
C VAL A 223 25.31 12.02 -14.67
N SER A 224 26.16 11.26 -15.32
CA SER A 224 27.59 11.37 -15.06
C SER A 224 28.04 12.80 -15.27
N GLU A 225 29.03 13.24 -14.48
CA GLU A 225 29.55 14.60 -14.63
C GLU A 225 30.03 14.87 -16.07
N GLU A 226 30.52 13.83 -16.74
CA GLU A 226 30.93 13.89 -18.17
C GLU A 226 29.72 14.12 -19.09
N GLU A 227 28.59 13.46 -18.83
CA GLU A 227 27.37 13.69 -19.62
C GLU A 227 26.79 15.07 -19.35
N LEU A 228 26.78 15.55 -18.09
CA LEU A 228 26.42 16.94 -17.78
C LEU A 228 27.29 17.94 -18.48
N LYS A 229 28.63 17.76 -18.48
CA LYS A 229 29.58 18.61 -19.18
C LYS A 229 29.35 18.61 -20.69
N SER A 230 29.07 17.45 -21.29
CA SER A 230 28.72 17.35 -22.70
C SER A 230 27.47 18.18 -23.06
N LYS A 231 26.39 18.06 -22.26
CA LYS A 231 25.16 18.85 -22.50
C LYS A 231 25.34 20.34 -22.23
N ILE A 232 26.14 20.70 -21.23
CA ILE A 232 26.50 22.09 -20.93
C ILE A 232 27.25 22.70 -22.12
N ASN A 233 28.21 21.99 -22.73
CA ASN A 233 28.97 22.46 -23.87
C ASN A 233 28.08 22.71 -25.09
N ILE A 234 27.14 21.79 -25.39
CA ILE A 234 26.17 21.99 -26.48
C ILE A 234 25.38 23.29 -26.26
N LEU A 235 24.89 23.54 -25.05
CA LEU A 235 24.12 24.74 -24.74
C LEU A 235 25.01 26.02 -24.75
N LYS A 236 26.30 25.91 -24.41
CA LYS A 236 27.26 27.00 -24.55
C LYS A 236 27.48 27.37 -26.04
N GLU A 237 27.63 26.35 -26.90
CA GLU A 237 27.78 26.53 -28.37
C GLU A 237 26.56 27.17 -29.01
N GLU A 238 25.34 26.85 -28.50
CA GLU A 238 24.09 27.46 -28.94
C GLU A 238 23.87 28.88 -28.36
N GLY A 239 24.82 29.42 -27.58
CA GLY A 239 24.80 30.80 -27.08
C GLY A 239 23.96 31.06 -25.85
N PHE A 240 23.53 30.03 -25.10
CA PHE A 240 22.79 30.23 -23.87
C PHE A 240 23.68 30.82 -22.76
N SER A 241 23.08 31.68 -21.92
CA SER A 241 23.80 32.23 -20.76
C SER A 241 24.06 31.18 -19.70
N PRO A 242 25.13 31.31 -18.86
CA PRO A 242 25.38 30.39 -17.75
C PRO A 242 24.18 30.23 -16.78
N LYS A 243 23.37 31.27 -16.61
CA LYS A 243 22.16 31.24 -15.80
C LYS A 243 21.05 30.39 -16.44
N ASP A 244 20.88 30.50 -17.75
CA ASP A 244 19.89 29.75 -18.50
C ASP A 244 20.28 28.27 -18.58
N ILE A 245 21.55 27.99 -18.89
CA ILE A 245 22.10 26.62 -18.89
C ILE A 245 21.88 25.97 -17.54
N SER A 246 22.22 26.62 -16.42
CA SER A 246 22.02 26.04 -15.09
C SER A 246 20.56 25.82 -14.78
N LYS A 247 19.65 26.68 -15.25
CA LYS A 247 18.21 26.51 -15.08
C LYS A 247 17.64 25.36 -15.91
N ILE A 248 18.08 25.23 -17.16
CA ILE A 248 17.65 24.16 -18.08
C ILE A 248 18.12 22.81 -17.57
N ILE A 249 19.42 22.65 -17.35
CA ILE A 249 20.03 21.39 -16.90
C ILE A 249 19.46 20.95 -15.53
N SER A 250 19.37 21.88 -14.57
CA SER A 250 18.78 21.59 -13.26
C SER A 250 17.32 21.09 -13.35
N LYS A 251 16.52 21.65 -14.27
CA LYS A 251 15.14 21.20 -14.50
C LYS A 251 15.05 19.86 -15.23
N LEU A 252 15.93 19.62 -16.20
CA LEU A 252 15.92 18.39 -16.99
C LEU A 252 16.40 17.17 -16.20
N TYR A 253 17.40 17.37 -15.35
CA TYR A 253 18.07 16.26 -14.66
C TYR A 253 17.80 16.22 -13.15
N GLY A 254 17.02 17.17 -12.59
CA GLY A 254 16.73 17.25 -11.15
C GLY A 254 17.92 17.65 -10.28
N GLU A 255 19.03 18.10 -10.90
CA GLU A 255 20.26 18.44 -10.21
C GLU A 255 20.20 19.81 -9.52
N ASN A 256 21.00 19.99 -8.45
CA ASN A 256 21.08 21.27 -7.74
C ASN A 256 21.61 22.37 -8.66
N LYS A 257 20.83 23.44 -8.81
CA LYS A 257 21.15 24.56 -9.69
C LYS A 257 22.52 25.19 -9.42
N ASN A 258 22.93 25.29 -8.16
CA ASN A 258 24.22 25.86 -7.78
C ASN A 258 25.39 24.93 -8.16
N LYS A 259 25.18 23.59 -8.08
CA LYS A 259 26.13 22.58 -8.54
C LYS A 259 26.33 22.72 -10.04
N ILE A 260 25.24 22.78 -10.82
CA ILE A 260 25.32 22.96 -12.28
C ILE A 260 25.94 24.28 -12.65
N TYR A 261 25.60 25.40 -11.97
CA TYR A 261 26.18 26.69 -12.25
C TYR A 261 27.70 26.68 -12.10
N LYS A 262 28.26 26.00 -11.10
CA LYS A 262 29.71 25.84 -10.95
C LYS A 262 30.30 25.10 -12.13
N LEU A 263 29.71 23.98 -12.56
CA LEU A 263 30.17 23.22 -13.74
C LEU A 263 30.08 24.02 -15.04
N VAL A 264 29.18 24.98 -15.15
CA VAL A 264 29.07 25.84 -16.34
C VAL A 264 30.17 26.89 -16.40
N ILE A 265 30.65 27.39 -15.28
CA ILE A 265 31.68 28.46 -15.23
C ILE A 265 33.11 27.92 -15.17
N GLU A 266 33.27 26.62 -14.85
CA GLU A 266 34.54 25.89 -15.03
C GLU A 266 34.81 25.62 -16.51
#